data_032b1809047d9359efee5c1f39559160
#
_entry.id   032b1809047d9359efee5c1f39559160
#
_cell.length_a   1.000
_cell.length_b   1.000
_cell.length_c   1.000
_cell.angle_alpha   90.00
_cell.angle_beta   90.00
_cell.angle_gamma   90.00
#
_symmetry.space_group_name_H-M   'P 1'
#
loop_
_entity.id
_entity.type
_entity.pdbx_description
1 polymer ?
#
loop_
_entity_poly.entity_id
_entity_poly.type
_entity_poly.pdbx_seq_one_letter_code
_entity_poly.pdbx_strand_id
1 'polypeptide(L)'
;MTGFTHERPGEGETNEWYTPKTFFTQLGEHITFDLDPCSPGVGLSHVPARRVFTKDDDGLTQQWEGLVFCNPPYGREVGLWAEKCAAHGNSMALVFARVDTAWFHKAVATADGVFFLAGRVKFHKGSIRNPNKGNASAGSCLILWGEAAMRIVENSDLLGVLMKPVAPAAAGE
;
A
#
# COMPACT_ATOMS: atom_id res chain seq x y z
N MET A 1 17.29 -28.27 -0.13
CA MET A 1 16.03 -27.61 0.35
C MET A 1 16.44 -26.52 1.32
N THR A 2 16.59 -25.28 0.83
CA THR A 2 16.90 -24.12 1.67
C THR A 2 15.60 -23.45 2.02
N GLY A 3 15.10 -23.67 3.25
CA GLY A 3 13.92 -23.01 3.78
C GLY A 3 14.15 -21.51 3.92
N PHE A 4 13.18 -20.71 3.47
CA PHE A 4 13.14 -19.29 3.75
C PHE A 4 12.96 -19.12 5.26
N THR A 5 14.02 -18.76 5.95
CA THR A 5 13.96 -18.34 7.35
C THR A 5 13.29 -16.97 7.39
N HIS A 6 12.13 -16.90 8.04
CA HIS A 6 11.58 -15.62 8.50
C HIS A 6 12.52 -15.09 9.58
N GLU A 7 13.46 -14.25 9.19
CA GLU A 7 14.21 -13.47 10.17
C GLU A 7 13.24 -12.57 10.92
N ARG A 8 13.12 -12.78 12.21
CA ARG A 8 12.48 -11.82 13.11
C ARG A 8 13.35 -10.58 13.10
N PRO A 9 12.75 -9.36 13.00
CA PRO A 9 13.54 -8.14 13.14
C PRO A 9 14.32 -8.20 14.43
N GLY A 10 15.62 -7.92 14.37
CA GLY A 10 16.46 -7.76 15.56
C GLY A 10 15.97 -6.58 16.41
N GLU A 11 16.27 -6.56 17.69
CA GLU A 11 15.97 -5.44 18.58
C GLU A 11 16.55 -4.14 17.98
N GLY A 12 15.67 -3.19 17.60
CA GLY A 12 16.01 -1.93 16.93
C GLY A 12 15.72 -1.88 15.42
N GLU A 13 15.23 -2.93 14.78
CA GLU A 13 14.78 -2.88 13.40
C GLU A 13 13.33 -2.40 13.30
N THR A 14 13.12 -1.35 12.49
CA THR A 14 11.78 -0.86 12.17
C THR A 14 11.17 -1.61 10.98
N ASN A 15 9.89 -1.91 11.07
CA ASN A 15 9.07 -2.43 9.95
C ASN A 15 8.42 -1.30 9.14
N GLU A 16 8.81 -0.06 9.40
CA GLU A 16 8.27 1.11 8.73
C GLU A 16 9.04 1.40 7.44
N TRP A 17 8.33 1.43 6.34
CA TRP A 17 8.84 1.62 5.00
C TRP A 17 8.11 2.79 4.36
N TYR A 18 8.77 3.94 4.24
CA TYR A 18 8.16 5.15 3.71
C TYR A 18 8.31 5.25 2.21
N THR A 19 7.21 5.54 1.55
CA THR A 19 7.15 5.67 0.09
C THR A 19 7.99 6.85 -0.38
N PRO A 20 8.86 6.67 -1.39
CA PRO A 20 9.74 7.74 -1.87
C PRO A 20 8.94 8.80 -2.64
N LYS A 21 9.43 10.05 -2.65
CA LYS A 21 8.82 11.17 -3.39
C LYS A 21 8.66 10.86 -4.88
N THR A 22 9.64 10.19 -5.48
CA THR A 22 9.63 9.81 -6.91
C THR A 22 8.45 8.92 -7.28
N PHE A 23 7.94 8.11 -6.34
CA PHE A 23 6.73 7.31 -6.57
C PHE A 23 5.51 8.21 -6.80
N PHE A 24 5.34 9.24 -5.99
CA PHE A 24 4.21 10.17 -6.13
C PHE A 24 4.34 11.06 -7.35
N THR A 25 5.56 11.45 -7.73
CA THR A 25 5.80 12.17 -8.99
C THR A 25 5.35 11.34 -10.20
N GLN A 26 5.67 10.04 -10.22
CA GLN A 26 5.25 9.12 -11.27
C GLN A 26 3.75 8.77 -11.20
N LEU A 27 3.17 8.75 -10.01
CA LEU A 27 1.74 8.54 -9.84
C LEU A 27 0.93 9.72 -10.40
N GLY A 28 1.46 10.96 -10.21
CA GLY A 28 0.91 12.20 -10.76
C GLY A 28 1.24 13.41 -9.88
N GLU A 29 1.90 14.42 -10.45
CA GLU A 29 2.42 15.57 -9.70
C GLU A 29 1.36 16.42 -8.96
N HIS A 30 0.11 16.37 -9.42
CA HIS A 30 -0.99 17.17 -8.85
C HIS A 30 -1.95 16.36 -7.98
N ILE A 31 -1.61 15.09 -7.73
CA ILE A 31 -2.48 14.23 -6.92
C ILE A 31 -2.34 14.62 -5.46
N THR A 32 -3.48 14.76 -4.79
CA THR A 32 -3.56 14.93 -3.35
C THR A 32 -4.60 13.95 -2.82
N PHE A 33 -4.20 13.13 -1.89
CA PHE A 33 -5.10 12.25 -1.15
C PHE A 33 -5.80 13.03 -0.04
N ASP A 34 -7.00 12.61 0.33
CA ASP A 34 -7.69 13.21 1.47
C ASP A 34 -7.12 12.70 2.79
N LEU A 35 -6.64 11.44 2.81
CA LEU A 35 -6.13 10.80 4.02
C LEU A 35 -4.93 9.86 3.73
N ASP A 36 -3.90 9.95 4.59
CA ASP A 36 -2.88 8.92 4.83
C ASP A 36 -3.08 8.35 6.25
N PRO A 37 -3.67 7.13 6.40
CA PRO A 37 -4.00 6.58 7.71
C PRO A 37 -2.83 5.88 8.40
N CYS A 38 -1.66 5.82 7.75
CA CYS A 38 -0.46 5.12 8.24
C CYS A 38 0.76 6.03 8.26
N SER A 39 0.56 7.33 8.52
CA SER A 39 1.61 8.33 8.46
C SER A 39 2.54 8.28 9.67
N PRO A 40 3.85 8.49 9.50
CA PRO A 40 4.74 8.76 10.63
C PRO A 40 4.51 10.15 11.27
N GLY A 41 3.72 11.01 10.63
CA GLY A 41 3.41 12.36 11.07
C GLY A 41 3.62 13.42 10.00
N VAL A 42 3.11 14.60 10.23
CA VAL A 42 3.20 15.74 9.31
C VAL A 42 4.67 16.09 9.05
N GLY A 43 5.04 16.21 7.77
CA GLY A 43 6.42 16.52 7.35
C GLY A 43 7.42 15.37 7.49
N LEU A 44 6.98 14.19 7.91
CA LEU A 44 7.79 12.97 8.03
C LEU A 44 7.48 11.92 6.95
N SER A 45 6.55 12.23 6.04
CA SER A 45 6.15 11.39 4.91
C SER A 45 6.20 12.20 3.61
N HIS A 46 6.32 11.51 2.49
CA HIS A 46 6.17 12.08 1.15
C HIS A 46 4.76 11.88 0.57
N VAL A 47 3.87 11.22 1.29
CA VAL A 47 2.47 11.06 0.87
C VAL A 47 1.82 12.44 0.79
N PRO A 48 1.31 12.86 -0.39
CA PRO A 48 0.63 14.14 -0.54
C PRO A 48 -0.81 14.03 -0.03
N ALA A 49 -0.99 14.03 1.29
CA ALA A 49 -2.29 13.90 1.94
C ALA A 49 -2.66 15.17 2.72
N ARG A 50 -3.96 15.52 2.70
CA ARG A 50 -4.52 16.66 3.45
C ARG A 50 -4.60 16.36 4.94
N ARG A 51 -4.88 15.12 5.28
CA ARG A 51 -5.07 14.63 6.65
C ARG A 51 -4.24 13.38 6.86
N VAL A 52 -3.72 13.20 8.05
CA VAL A 52 -2.91 12.03 8.39
C VAL A 52 -3.38 11.45 9.72
N PHE A 53 -3.31 10.13 9.86
CA PHE A 53 -3.34 9.46 11.16
C PHE A 53 -1.97 8.86 11.43
N THR A 54 -1.51 9.07 12.65
CA THR A 54 -0.27 8.51 13.16
C THR A 54 -0.52 7.23 13.95
N LYS A 55 0.54 6.59 14.42
CA LYS A 55 0.44 5.43 15.30
C LYS A 55 -0.34 5.73 16.59
N ASP A 56 -0.24 6.97 17.09
CA ASP A 56 -0.94 7.38 18.31
C ASP A 56 -2.46 7.55 18.09
N ASP A 57 -2.87 7.84 16.85
CA ASP A 57 -4.28 7.97 16.48
C ASP A 57 -4.94 6.61 16.23
N ASP A 58 -4.16 5.57 15.92
CA ASP A 58 -4.63 4.26 15.48
C ASP A 58 -5.59 4.34 14.28
N GLY A 59 -5.03 4.52 13.08
CA GLY A 59 -5.81 4.67 11.85
C GLY A 59 -6.80 3.52 11.56
N LEU A 60 -6.61 2.33 12.14
CA LEU A 60 -7.57 1.21 12.00
C LEU A 60 -8.88 1.49 12.73
N THR A 61 -8.86 2.25 13.81
CA THR A 61 -10.05 2.57 14.61
C THR A 61 -10.75 3.85 14.17
N GLN A 62 -10.06 4.70 13.41
CA GLN A 62 -10.60 6.00 12.96
C GLN A 62 -11.57 5.86 11.79
N GLN A 63 -12.46 6.82 11.63
CA GLN A 63 -13.30 6.95 10.44
C GLN A 63 -12.46 7.55 9.29
N TRP A 64 -12.53 6.93 8.12
CA TRP A 64 -11.89 7.42 6.91
C TRP A 64 -12.87 8.17 6.01
N GLU A 65 -12.37 9.20 5.34
CA GLU A 65 -13.13 10.02 4.40
C GLU A 65 -12.31 10.33 3.16
N GLY A 66 -12.99 10.46 2.02
CA GLY A 66 -12.38 10.84 0.75
C GLY A 66 -11.49 9.76 0.14
N LEU A 67 -10.54 10.17 -0.68
CA LEU A 67 -9.58 9.30 -1.33
C LEU A 67 -8.41 8.99 -0.38
N VAL A 68 -8.16 7.72 -0.12
CA VAL A 68 -7.17 7.27 0.85
C VAL A 68 -5.95 6.63 0.16
N PHE A 69 -4.75 7.03 0.57
CA PHE A 69 -3.51 6.30 0.26
C PHE A 69 -3.02 5.59 1.50
N CYS A 70 -2.97 4.28 1.47
CA CYS A 70 -2.56 3.44 2.58
C CYS A 70 -1.26 2.69 2.24
N ASN A 71 -0.15 3.04 2.89
CA ASN A 71 1.06 2.21 2.94
C ASN A 71 1.16 1.63 4.35
N PRO A 72 0.54 0.47 4.62
CA PRO A 72 0.42 -0.05 5.97
C PRO A 72 1.77 -0.50 6.53
N PRO A 73 1.94 -0.53 7.86
CA PRO A 73 3.10 -1.16 8.47
C PRO A 73 3.14 -2.64 8.06
N TYR A 74 4.33 -3.07 7.59
CA TYR A 74 4.51 -4.44 7.12
C TYR A 74 4.64 -5.40 8.30
N GLY A 75 3.64 -6.26 8.49
CA GLY A 75 3.59 -7.19 9.58
C GLY A 75 2.30 -8.02 9.57
N ARG A 76 1.92 -8.52 10.74
CA ARG A 76 0.73 -9.37 10.89
C ARG A 76 -0.58 -8.64 10.60
N GLU A 77 -0.61 -7.32 10.74
CA GLU A 77 -1.81 -6.50 10.63
C GLU A 77 -2.09 -6.00 9.21
N VAL A 78 -1.21 -6.29 8.23
CA VAL A 78 -1.41 -5.81 6.84
C VAL A 78 -2.77 -6.22 6.27
N GLY A 79 -3.27 -7.39 6.64
CA GLY A 79 -4.59 -7.87 6.25
C GLY A 79 -5.74 -7.01 6.79
N LEU A 80 -5.65 -6.52 8.03
CA LEU A 80 -6.66 -5.64 8.63
C LEU A 80 -6.71 -4.28 7.91
N TRP A 81 -5.55 -3.75 7.54
CA TRP A 81 -5.45 -2.54 6.74
C TRP A 81 -6.07 -2.71 5.35
N ALA A 82 -5.80 -3.83 4.69
CA ALA A 82 -6.38 -4.14 3.39
C ALA A 82 -7.91 -4.33 3.47
N GLU A 83 -8.42 -4.98 4.52
CA GLU A 83 -9.86 -5.10 4.79
C GLU A 83 -10.52 -3.74 4.99
N LYS A 84 -9.86 -2.84 5.72
CA LYS A 84 -10.37 -1.48 5.94
C LYS A 84 -10.36 -0.66 4.66
N CYS A 85 -9.33 -0.77 3.82
CA CYS A 85 -9.30 -0.17 2.49
C CYS A 85 -10.48 -0.64 1.63
N ALA A 86 -10.74 -1.94 1.60
CA ALA A 86 -11.85 -2.54 0.87
C ALA A 86 -13.21 -2.05 1.39
N ALA A 87 -13.39 -2.03 2.71
CA ALA A 87 -14.62 -1.55 3.33
C ALA A 87 -14.88 -0.06 3.08
N HIS A 88 -13.82 0.76 3.03
CA HIS A 88 -13.91 2.17 2.68
C HIS A 88 -14.29 2.38 1.21
N GLY A 89 -13.78 1.56 0.29
CA GLY A 89 -14.18 1.53 -1.12
C GLY A 89 -13.70 2.71 -1.98
N ASN A 90 -12.84 3.58 -1.46
CA ASN A 90 -12.22 4.70 -2.19
C ASN A 90 -10.77 4.86 -1.73
N SER A 91 -9.94 3.89 -2.06
CA SER A 91 -8.60 3.77 -1.51
C SER A 91 -7.61 3.10 -2.45
N MET A 92 -6.34 3.36 -2.18
CA MET A 92 -5.19 2.76 -2.84
C MET A 92 -4.24 2.24 -1.76
N ALA A 93 -3.98 0.92 -1.74
CA ALA A 93 -3.04 0.31 -0.82
C ALA A 93 -1.74 -0.09 -1.54
N LEU A 94 -0.60 0.46 -1.09
CA LEU A 94 0.72 0.04 -1.54
C LEU A 94 1.23 -1.07 -0.62
N VAL A 95 1.30 -2.28 -1.14
CA VAL A 95 1.65 -3.48 -0.37
C VAL A 95 2.66 -4.36 -1.11
N PHE A 96 3.33 -5.26 -0.39
CA PHE A 96 4.08 -6.33 -1.04
C PHE A 96 3.12 -7.33 -1.69
N ALA A 97 3.45 -7.75 -2.93
CA ALA A 97 2.68 -8.73 -3.68
C ALA A 97 2.86 -10.14 -3.08
N ARG A 98 2.21 -10.37 -1.93
CA ARG A 98 2.25 -11.65 -1.20
C ARG A 98 1.18 -12.59 -1.71
N VAL A 99 1.33 -13.00 -2.94
CA VAL A 99 0.36 -13.81 -3.71
C VAL A 99 0.07 -15.20 -3.12
N ASP A 100 0.84 -15.62 -2.14
CA ASP A 100 0.73 -16.88 -1.40
C ASP A 100 -0.11 -16.75 -0.11
N THR A 101 -0.57 -15.54 0.25
CA THR A 101 -1.25 -15.30 1.54
C THR A 101 -2.76 -15.13 1.39
N ALA A 102 -3.51 -15.62 2.39
CA ALA A 102 -4.97 -15.53 2.41
C ALA A 102 -5.48 -14.06 2.40
N TRP A 103 -4.81 -13.16 3.15
CA TRP A 103 -5.19 -11.74 3.17
C TRP A 103 -5.08 -11.09 1.80
N PHE A 104 -4.04 -11.43 1.03
CA PHE A 104 -3.82 -10.87 -0.30
C PHE A 104 -4.93 -11.31 -1.25
N HIS A 105 -5.28 -12.61 -1.27
CA HIS A 105 -6.39 -13.11 -2.07
C HIS A 105 -7.72 -12.46 -1.71
N LYS A 106 -8.00 -12.29 -0.40
CA LYS A 106 -9.21 -11.62 0.08
C LYS A 106 -9.27 -10.16 -0.37
N ALA A 107 -8.16 -9.43 -0.29
CA ALA A 107 -8.07 -8.05 -0.74
C ALA A 107 -8.28 -7.93 -2.25
N VAL A 108 -7.58 -8.75 -3.04
CA VAL A 108 -7.70 -8.75 -4.51
C VAL A 108 -9.09 -9.11 -4.97
N ALA A 109 -9.77 -10.07 -4.31
CA ALA A 109 -11.12 -10.48 -4.67
C ALA A 109 -12.17 -9.35 -4.54
N THR A 110 -11.90 -8.33 -3.74
CA THR A 110 -12.78 -7.17 -3.54
C THR A 110 -12.35 -5.92 -4.31
N ALA A 111 -11.17 -5.96 -4.93
CA ALA A 111 -10.57 -4.80 -5.59
C ALA A 111 -11.14 -4.56 -6.99
N ASP A 112 -11.19 -3.29 -7.40
CA ASP A 112 -11.49 -2.90 -8.77
C ASP A 112 -10.29 -3.09 -9.69
N GLY A 113 -9.07 -3.05 -9.13
CA GLY A 113 -7.83 -3.29 -9.85
C GLY A 113 -6.64 -3.61 -8.97
N VAL A 114 -5.66 -4.26 -9.56
CA VAL A 114 -4.34 -4.49 -8.97
C VAL A 114 -3.27 -4.07 -9.98
N PHE A 115 -2.42 -3.11 -9.59
CA PHE A 115 -1.31 -2.68 -10.42
C PHE A 115 -0.01 -3.27 -9.88
N PHE A 116 0.57 -4.19 -10.63
CA PHE A 116 1.86 -4.79 -10.32
C PHE A 116 2.98 -3.90 -10.83
N LEU A 117 3.77 -3.35 -9.89
CA LEU A 117 4.88 -2.45 -10.21
C LEU A 117 6.04 -3.20 -10.86
N ALA A 118 6.55 -2.69 -11.96
CA ALA A 118 7.79 -3.16 -12.56
C ALA A 118 8.98 -2.66 -11.74
N GLY A 119 9.85 -3.59 -11.33
CA GLY A 119 10.98 -3.29 -10.45
C GLY A 119 10.56 -3.16 -8.98
N ARG A 120 11.48 -2.68 -8.15
CA ARG A 120 11.26 -2.55 -6.71
C ARG A 120 11.13 -1.10 -6.29
N VAL A 121 10.15 -0.80 -5.47
CA VAL A 121 10.03 0.51 -4.83
C VAL A 121 11.22 0.68 -3.87
N LYS A 122 11.93 1.79 -4.02
CA LYS A 122 13.09 2.13 -3.18
C LYS A 122 12.62 2.88 -1.95
N PHE A 123 11.99 2.16 -1.04
CA PHE A 123 11.49 2.74 0.20
C PHE A 123 12.61 3.34 1.07
N HIS A 124 12.25 4.28 1.92
CA HIS A 124 13.09 4.77 3.01
C HIS A 124 12.76 3.96 4.27
N LYS A 125 13.74 3.27 4.84
CA LYS A 125 13.55 2.47 6.06
C LYS A 125 13.62 3.37 7.29
N GLY A 126 12.54 3.45 8.05
CA GLY A 126 12.45 4.14 9.33
C GLY A 126 12.42 5.67 9.30
N SER A 127 12.84 6.33 8.22
CA SER A 127 12.76 7.78 8.09
C SER A 127 13.03 8.24 6.65
N ILE A 128 12.29 9.24 6.18
CA ILE A 128 12.56 9.89 4.88
C ILE A 128 13.87 10.69 4.90
N ARG A 129 14.39 11.03 6.08
CA ARG A 129 15.66 11.77 6.26
C ARG A 129 16.87 10.86 6.21
N ASN A 130 16.68 9.54 6.36
CA ASN A 130 17.74 8.55 6.29
C ASN A 130 17.80 7.97 4.87
N PRO A 131 18.91 8.18 4.12
CA PRO A 131 19.05 7.63 2.78
C PRO A 131 19.29 6.11 2.74
N ASN A 132 19.30 5.43 3.88
CA ASN A 132 19.41 3.97 3.93
C ASN A 132 18.20 3.36 3.24
N LYS A 133 18.34 3.17 1.93
CA LYS A 133 17.40 2.50 1.07
C LYS A 133 17.41 1.01 1.43
N GLY A 134 16.43 0.60 2.21
CA GLY A 134 16.19 -0.82 2.37
C GLY A 134 15.72 -1.40 1.04
N ASN A 135 16.36 -2.45 0.56
CA ASN A 135 15.80 -3.21 -0.55
C ASN A 135 14.58 -3.97 -0.02
N ALA A 136 13.41 -3.62 -0.54
CA ALA A 136 12.21 -4.41 -0.29
C ALA A 136 12.48 -5.88 -0.66
N SER A 137 12.18 -6.81 0.23
CA SER A 137 12.42 -8.25 0.03
C SER A 137 11.52 -8.86 -1.05
N ALA A 138 10.41 -8.18 -1.39
CA ALA A 138 9.43 -8.62 -2.38
C ALA A 138 9.06 -7.49 -3.36
N GLY A 139 8.47 -7.85 -4.49
CA GLY A 139 7.83 -6.90 -5.40
C GLY A 139 6.63 -6.24 -4.72
N SER A 140 6.29 -5.02 -5.14
CA SER A 140 5.14 -4.28 -4.62
C SER A 140 4.03 -4.21 -5.66
N CYS A 141 2.81 -4.05 -5.18
CA CYS A 141 1.65 -3.73 -6.00
C CYS A 141 0.79 -2.67 -5.32
N LEU A 142 -0.05 -2.00 -6.12
CA LEU A 142 -1.15 -1.20 -5.64
C LEU A 142 -2.44 -2.02 -5.76
N ILE A 143 -3.17 -2.15 -4.68
CA ILE A 143 -4.53 -2.69 -4.71
C ILE A 143 -5.48 -1.50 -4.66
N LEU A 144 -6.45 -1.45 -5.57
CA LEU A 144 -7.24 -0.27 -5.88
C LEU A 144 -8.72 -0.55 -5.63
N TRP A 145 -9.38 0.31 -4.88
CA TRP A 145 -10.82 0.31 -4.66
C TRP A 145 -11.38 1.68 -5.00
N GLY A 146 -12.41 1.69 -5.82
CA GLY A 146 -13.08 2.90 -6.29
C GLY A 146 -12.48 3.49 -7.58
N GLU A 147 -13.37 4.18 -8.30
CA GLU A 147 -13.06 4.73 -9.62
C GLU A 147 -11.94 5.77 -9.59
N ALA A 148 -11.86 6.58 -8.52
CA ALA A 148 -10.81 7.59 -8.39
C ALA A 148 -9.43 6.96 -8.31
N ALA A 149 -9.25 5.89 -7.52
CA ALA A 149 -7.99 5.16 -7.42
C ALA A 149 -7.59 4.53 -8.76
N MET A 150 -8.56 3.94 -9.47
CA MET A 150 -8.36 3.36 -10.79
C MET A 150 -7.88 4.39 -11.81
N ARG A 151 -8.57 5.53 -11.93
CA ARG A 151 -8.22 6.61 -12.87
C ARG A 151 -6.83 7.17 -12.62
N ILE A 152 -6.43 7.32 -11.36
CA ILE A 152 -5.09 7.80 -11.01
C ILE A 152 -4.04 6.88 -11.60
N VAL A 153 -4.15 5.58 -11.39
CA VAL A 153 -3.16 4.61 -11.88
C VAL A 153 -3.21 4.47 -13.40
N GLU A 154 -4.37 4.49 -14.01
CA GLU A 154 -4.54 4.43 -15.48
C GLU A 154 -3.88 5.63 -16.19
N ASN A 155 -3.76 6.79 -15.52
CA ASN A 155 -3.15 8.00 -16.07
C ASN A 155 -1.74 8.28 -15.50
N SER A 156 -1.16 7.35 -14.77
CA SER A 156 0.16 7.52 -14.15
C SER A 156 1.31 7.14 -15.09
N ASP A 157 2.50 7.65 -14.77
CA ASP A 157 3.78 7.25 -15.39
C ASP A 157 4.44 6.07 -14.66
N LEU A 158 3.71 5.40 -13.77
CA LEU A 158 4.21 4.21 -13.09
C LEU A 158 4.44 3.07 -14.09
N LEU A 159 5.59 2.45 -14.01
CA LEU A 159 5.87 1.27 -14.82
C LEU A 159 5.30 0.01 -14.17
N GLY A 160 4.49 -0.73 -14.93
CA GLY A 160 3.87 -1.93 -14.43
C GLY A 160 2.70 -2.42 -15.27
N VAL A 161 1.89 -3.29 -14.70
CA VAL A 161 0.70 -3.87 -15.36
C VAL A 161 -0.51 -3.74 -14.44
N LEU A 162 -1.57 -3.11 -14.95
CA LEU A 162 -2.87 -3.06 -14.30
C LEU A 162 -3.70 -4.28 -14.69
N MET A 163 -4.15 -5.02 -13.69
CA MET A 163 -5.05 -6.16 -13.84
C MET A 163 -6.37 -5.86 -13.15
N LYS A 164 -7.48 -6.17 -13.82
CA LYS A 164 -8.82 -6.11 -13.21
C LYS A 164 -9.20 -7.52 -12.77
N PRO A 165 -9.44 -7.75 -11.47
CA PRO A 165 -9.87 -9.06 -11.00
C PRO A 165 -11.20 -9.47 -11.66
N VAL A 166 -11.26 -10.72 -12.08
CA VAL A 166 -12.50 -11.33 -12.56
C VAL A 166 -12.95 -12.34 -11.52
N ALA A 167 -14.15 -12.18 -11.01
CA ALA A 167 -14.71 -13.17 -10.09
C ALA A 167 -14.77 -14.52 -10.81
N PRO A 168 -14.37 -15.64 -10.17
CA PRO A 168 -14.59 -16.95 -10.73
C PRO A 168 -16.10 -17.12 -11.01
N ALA A 169 -16.42 -17.71 -12.16
CA ALA A 169 -17.81 -18.08 -12.45
C ALA A 169 -18.35 -18.85 -11.25
N ALA A 170 -19.53 -18.45 -10.75
CA ALA A 170 -20.19 -19.21 -9.70
C ALA A 170 -20.25 -20.68 -10.17
N ALA A 171 -19.71 -21.58 -9.35
CA ALA A 171 -19.86 -23.00 -9.62
C ALA A 171 -21.37 -23.27 -9.70
N GLY A 172 -21.87 -23.62 -10.89
CA GLY A 172 -23.28 -23.90 -11.08
C GLY A 172 -23.68 -25.01 -10.10
N GLU A 173 -24.75 -24.78 -9.37
CA GLU A 173 -25.41 -25.78 -8.54
C GLU A 173 -25.88 -26.96 -9.38
#